data_9c3bc4fbe465464a2a5d1c14d6fba712
#
_entry.id   9c3bc4fbe465464a2a5d1c14d6fba712
#
_cell.length_a   1.000
_cell.length_b   1.000
_cell.length_c   1.000
_cell.angle_alpha   90.00
_cell.angle_beta   90.00
_cell.angle_gamma   90.00
#
_symmetry.space_group_name_H-M   'P 1'
#
loop_
_entity.id
_entity.type
_entity.pdbx_description
1 polymer ?
#
loop_
_entity_poly.entity_id
_entity_poly.type
_entity_poly.pdbx_seq_one_letter_code
_entity_poly.pdbx_strand_id
1 'polypeptide(L)'
;MDKFTTLEGVAAPLKIINVDTDMIIPKQYLKTIKRTGLGKGLFSEQRYKDDGSENEDFILNKPAYRNSKVLVAGDNFGCGSSREHAPWALLDFGIRCVISTSFGDIFYNNCFKNGILPIRVTQDDLDKLFDDAERGANATLTIDLAKQEIRGPDGGMVKFEIDPFRKHCLLNGLDDIGLTLEKSASIAAFEANEKTARPWL
;
A
#
# COMPACT_ATOMS: atom_id res chain seq x y z
N MET A 1 -7.43 8.22 -7.62
CA MET A 1 -7.32 7.43 -6.37
C MET A 1 -7.80 8.22 -5.17
N ASP A 2 -8.03 7.56 -3.99
CA ASP A 2 -8.42 8.27 -2.77
C ASP A 2 -7.25 9.04 -2.16
N LYS A 3 -7.52 10.24 -1.63
CA LYS A 3 -6.52 11.04 -0.93
C LYS A 3 -5.99 10.30 0.30
N PHE A 4 -4.70 10.43 0.54
CA PHE A 4 -4.05 9.94 1.75
C PHE A 4 -3.54 11.15 2.55
N THR A 5 -4.20 11.47 3.63
CA THR A 5 -3.79 12.58 4.54
C THR A 5 -3.33 12.02 5.88
N THR A 6 -4.26 11.53 6.65
CA THR A 6 -4.02 10.84 7.92
C THR A 6 -4.71 9.49 7.88
N LEU A 7 -4.01 8.46 8.28
CA LEU A 7 -4.52 7.09 8.41
C LEU A 7 -4.41 6.68 9.87
N GLU A 8 -5.53 6.29 10.46
CA GLU A 8 -5.56 5.70 11.80
C GLU A 8 -6.16 4.30 11.71
N GLY A 9 -5.52 3.33 12.32
CA GLY A 9 -6.01 1.96 12.34
C GLY A 9 -5.03 0.97 12.94
N VAL A 10 -5.55 -0.23 13.17
CA VAL A 10 -4.76 -1.34 13.70
C VAL A 10 -3.64 -1.70 12.73
N ALA A 11 -2.45 -1.90 13.25
CA ALA A 11 -1.27 -2.37 12.54
C ALA A 11 -1.09 -3.87 12.78
N ALA A 12 -0.99 -4.66 11.70
CA ALA A 12 -0.69 -6.08 11.78
C ALA A 12 0.82 -6.32 11.66
N PRO A 13 1.45 -7.06 12.59
CA PRO A 13 2.86 -7.42 12.50
C PRO A 13 3.07 -8.65 11.60
N LEU A 14 3.72 -8.48 10.47
CA LEU A 14 4.11 -9.55 9.56
C LEU A 14 5.64 -9.69 9.57
N LYS A 15 6.19 -10.42 10.54
CA LYS A 15 7.64 -10.59 10.75
C LYS A 15 8.29 -11.56 9.73
N ILE A 16 7.86 -11.51 8.47
CA ILE A 16 8.40 -12.32 7.38
C ILE A 16 9.25 -11.43 6.49
N ILE A 17 10.48 -11.84 6.21
CA ILE A 17 11.39 -11.18 5.27
C ILE A 17 11.21 -11.76 3.86
N ASN A 18 11.60 -11.00 2.84
CA ASN A 18 11.53 -11.42 1.44
C ASN A 18 10.12 -11.87 1.01
N VAL A 19 9.10 -11.18 1.50
CA VAL A 19 7.72 -11.41 1.04
C VAL A 19 7.63 -11.01 -0.42
N ASP A 20 7.52 -12.00 -1.31
CA ASP A 20 7.41 -11.75 -2.73
C ASP A 20 5.96 -11.50 -3.18
N THR A 21 5.81 -11.06 -4.43
CA THR A 21 4.49 -10.74 -4.98
C THR A 21 3.61 -11.97 -5.21
N ASP A 22 4.18 -13.18 -5.34
CA ASP A 22 3.41 -14.44 -5.39
C ASP A 22 2.84 -14.79 -4.02
N MET A 23 3.60 -14.55 -2.96
CA MET A 23 3.12 -14.71 -1.59
C MET A 23 2.00 -13.71 -1.27
N ILE A 24 2.13 -12.44 -1.72
CA ILE A 24 1.10 -11.42 -1.52
C ILE A 24 -0.19 -11.78 -2.26
N ILE A 25 -0.08 -12.17 -3.54
CA ILE A 25 -1.22 -12.55 -4.38
C ILE A 25 -0.82 -13.67 -5.36
N PRO A 26 -1.22 -14.93 -5.10
CA PRO A 26 -0.88 -16.06 -5.96
C PRO A 26 -1.42 -15.95 -7.37
N LYS A 27 -0.72 -16.59 -8.32
CA LYS A 27 -0.97 -16.50 -9.77
C LYS A 27 -2.41 -16.81 -10.20
N GLN A 28 -3.15 -17.64 -9.47
CA GLN A 28 -4.53 -18.00 -9.80
C GLN A 28 -5.48 -16.81 -9.74
N TYR A 29 -5.14 -15.74 -8.99
CA TYR A 29 -5.92 -14.51 -8.87
C TYR A 29 -5.58 -13.45 -9.93
N LEU A 30 -4.57 -13.67 -10.78
CA LEU A 30 -4.09 -12.68 -11.76
C LEU A 30 -4.91 -12.64 -13.05
N LYS A 31 -5.93 -13.47 -13.19
CA LYS A 31 -6.76 -13.57 -14.41
C LYS A 31 -7.78 -12.44 -14.55
N THR A 32 -7.89 -11.56 -13.60
CA THR A 32 -8.87 -10.46 -13.59
C THR A 32 -8.20 -9.11 -13.81
N ILE A 33 -8.90 -8.22 -14.50
CA ILE A 33 -8.55 -6.79 -14.60
C ILE A 33 -9.31 -5.94 -13.58
N LYS A 34 -10.21 -6.55 -12.81
CA LYS A 34 -10.97 -5.86 -11.76
C LYS A 34 -10.09 -5.68 -10.53
N ARG A 35 -10.09 -4.47 -9.98
CA ARG A 35 -9.33 -4.10 -8.77
C ARG A 35 -10.02 -4.50 -7.47
N THR A 36 -11.22 -5.06 -7.53
CA THR A 36 -12.04 -5.47 -6.38
C THR A 36 -12.23 -6.99 -6.36
N GLY A 37 -12.42 -7.55 -5.16
CA GLY A 37 -12.56 -8.99 -4.93
C GLY A 37 -11.23 -9.74 -4.82
N LEU A 38 -10.09 -9.00 -4.78
CA LEU A 38 -8.76 -9.58 -4.65
C LEU A 38 -8.30 -9.73 -3.18
N GLY A 39 -8.94 -9.04 -2.24
CA GLY A 39 -8.62 -9.13 -0.81
C GLY A 39 -8.75 -10.55 -0.23
N LYS A 40 -9.64 -11.36 -0.79
CA LYS A 40 -9.73 -12.80 -0.45
C LYS A 40 -8.49 -13.59 -0.88
N GLY A 41 -7.80 -13.13 -1.93
CA GLY A 41 -6.57 -13.73 -2.45
C GLY A 41 -5.32 -13.24 -1.73
N LEU A 42 -5.43 -12.17 -0.92
CA LEU A 42 -4.30 -11.63 -0.17
C LEU A 42 -3.72 -12.69 0.75
N PHE A 43 -2.44 -13.06 0.57
CA PHE A 43 -1.76 -14.10 1.33
C PHE A 43 -2.55 -15.42 1.39
N SER A 44 -3.26 -15.80 0.32
CA SER A 44 -4.22 -16.91 0.39
C SER A 44 -3.55 -18.25 0.74
N GLU A 45 -2.30 -18.48 0.33
CA GLU A 45 -1.55 -19.70 0.65
C GLU A 45 -1.13 -19.77 2.13
N GLN A 46 -1.04 -18.62 2.81
CA GLN A 46 -0.75 -18.54 4.23
C GLN A 46 -2.03 -18.43 5.08
N ARG A 47 -3.06 -17.76 4.53
CA ARG A 47 -4.33 -17.51 5.22
C ARG A 47 -5.27 -18.70 5.25
N TYR A 48 -5.14 -19.60 4.28
CA TYR A 48 -6.05 -20.74 4.17
C TYR A 48 -5.26 -22.04 4.10
N LYS A 49 -5.83 -23.09 4.66
CA LYS A 49 -5.35 -24.47 4.58
C LYS A 49 -5.80 -25.10 3.26
N ASP A 50 -5.28 -26.28 2.92
CA ASP A 50 -5.61 -27.02 1.69
C ASP A 50 -7.11 -27.37 1.59
N ASP A 51 -7.78 -27.54 2.72
CA ASP A 51 -9.24 -27.79 2.79
C ASP A 51 -10.09 -26.51 2.66
N GLY A 52 -9.47 -25.36 2.48
CA GLY A 52 -10.11 -24.06 2.36
C GLY A 52 -10.49 -23.41 3.71
N SER A 53 -10.23 -24.06 4.85
CA SER A 53 -10.44 -23.45 6.15
C SER A 53 -9.40 -22.37 6.45
N GLU A 54 -9.75 -21.41 7.29
CA GLU A 54 -8.79 -20.37 7.71
C GLU A 54 -7.66 -20.95 8.56
N ASN A 55 -6.45 -20.51 8.30
CA ASN A 55 -5.29 -20.75 9.16
C ASN A 55 -5.34 -19.71 10.30
N GLU A 56 -5.78 -20.11 11.47
CA GLU A 56 -5.94 -19.22 12.65
C GLU A 56 -4.61 -18.66 13.17
N ASP A 57 -3.48 -19.30 12.85
CA ASP A 57 -2.15 -18.84 13.26
C ASP A 57 -1.66 -17.67 12.42
N PHE A 58 -2.17 -17.50 11.20
CA PHE A 58 -1.75 -16.41 10.35
C PHE A 58 -2.29 -15.07 10.85
N ILE A 59 -1.42 -14.07 10.91
CA ILE A 59 -1.68 -12.81 11.61
C ILE A 59 -2.97 -12.11 11.14
N LEU A 60 -3.24 -12.05 9.83
CA LEU A 60 -4.42 -11.35 9.30
C LEU A 60 -5.73 -12.13 9.51
N ASN A 61 -5.68 -13.37 9.96
CA ASN A 61 -6.87 -14.15 10.34
C ASN A 61 -7.22 -14.01 11.83
N LYS A 62 -6.28 -13.51 12.64
CA LYS A 62 -6.54 -13.28 14.05
C LYS A 62 -7.57 -12.15 14.24
N PRO A 63 -8.55 -12.28 15.14
CA PRO A 63 -9.65 -11.31 15.31
C PRO A 63 -9.19 -9.86 15.45
N ALA A 64 -8.08 -9.63 16.15
CA ALA A 64 -7.53 -8.29 16.37
C ALA A 64 -7.04 -7.61 15.07
N TYR A 65 -6.66 -8.38 14.05
CA TYR A 65 -5.99 -7.87 12.85
C TYR A 65 -6.79 -8.04 11.55
N ARG A 66 -7.97 -8.64 11.59
CA ARG A 66 -8.82 -8.86 10.40
C ARG A 66 -9.18 -7.58 9.64
N ASN A 67 -9.21 -6.45 10.33
CA ASN A 67 -9.53 -5.13 9.77
C ASN A 67 -8.33 -4.18 9.84
N SER A 68 -7.10 -4.71 9.81
CA SER A 68 -5.90 -3.88 9.84
C SER A 68 -5.83 -2.96 8.64
N LYS A 69 -5.45 -1.71 8.88
CA LYS A 69 -5.21 -0.70 7.86
C LYS A 69 -3.72 -0.49 7.58
N VAL A 70 -2.87 -0.94 8.49
CA VAL A 70 -1.42 -0.82 8.42
C VAL A 70 -0.81 -2.22 8.50
N LEU A 71 0.20 -2.49 7.69
CA LEU A 71 1.01 -3.69 7.74
C LEU A 71 2.43 -3.30 8.10
N VAL A 72 2.94 -3.78 9.25
CA VAL A 72 4.36 -3.69 9.62
C VAL A 72 5.01 -4.98 9.17
N ALA A 73 5.91 -4.91 8.18
CA ALA A 73 6.46 -6.07 7.50
C ALA A 73 7.98 -6.15 7.65
N GLY A 74 8.52 -7.38 7.55
CA GLY A 74 9.95 -7.61 7.51
C GLY A 74 10.61 -7.03 6.25
N ASP A 75 11.94 -7.13 6.20
CA ASP A 75 12.77 -6.58 5.13
C ASP A 75 12.41 -7.12 3.74
N ASN A 76 12.69 -6.32 2.69
CA ASN A 76 12.53 -6.66 1.28
C ASN A 76 11.10 -7.08 0.89
N PHE A 77 10.11 -6.30 1.35
CA PHE A 77 8.70 -6.58 1.09
C PHE A 77 8.29 -6.27 -0.35
N GLY A 78 7.51 -7.16 -0.96
CA GLY A 78 7.03 -7.02 -2.35
C GLY A 78 8.12 -7.27 -3.38
N CYS A 79 9.15 -8.07 -3.06
CA CYS A 79 10.18 -8.49 -4.01
C CYS A 79 9.59 -9.40 -5.11
N GLY A 80 10.42 -9.78 -6.10
CA GLY A 80 10.04 -10.68 -7.18
C GLY A 80 9.38 -10.00 -8.35
N SER A 81 8.33 -10.60 -8.90
CA SER A 81 7.72 -10.20 -10.18
C SER A 81 6.95 -8.87 -10.12
N SER A 82 6.90 -8.18 -11.27
CA SER A 82 6.10 -6.96 -11.43
C SER A 82 4.61 -7.28 -11.48
N ARG A 83 3.90 -7.16 -10.36
CA ARG A 83 2.45 -7.43 -10.27
C ARG A 83 1.72 -6.28 -9.60
N GLU A 84 0.95 -5.56 -10.37
CA GLU A 84 0.08 -4.50 -9.84
C GLU A 84 -1.08 -5.06 -9.00
N HIS A 85 -1.42 -6.33 -9.20
CA HIS A 85 -2.41 -7.04 -8.39
C HIS A 85 -2.04 -7.13 -6.91
N ALA A 86 -0.74 -7.10 -6.55
CA ALA A 86 -0.32 -7.16 -5.16
C ALA A 86 -0.78 -5.91 -4.36
N PRO A 87 -0.54 -4.67 -4.80
CA PRO A 87 -1.16 -3.49 -4.19
C PRO A 87 -2.69 -3.52 -4.21
N TRP A 88 -3.32 -4.01 -5.30
CA TRP A 88 -4.79 -4.11 -5.35
C TRP A 88 -5.34 -5.06 -4.28
N ALA A 89 -4.68 -6.19 -4.06
CA ALA A 89 -5.10 -7.14 -3.02
C ALA A 89 -4.99 -6.55 -1.61
N LEU A 90 -3.92 -5.79 -1.34
CA LEU A 90 -3.75 -5.07 -0.07
C LEU A 90 -4.86 -4.04 0.14
N LEU A 91 -5.14 -3.20 -0.88
CA LEU A 91 -6.20 -2.19 -0.82
C LEU A 91 -7.58 -2.81 -0.62
N ASP A 92 -7.91 -3.83 -1.39
CA ASP A 92 -9.21 -4.49 -1.33
C ASP A 92 -9.43 -5.22 0.01
N PHE A 93 -8.33 -5.62 0.67
CA PHE A 93 -8.38 -6.13 2.05
C PHE A 93 -8.58 -5.00 3.08
N GLY A 94 -8.17 -3.76 2.76
CA GLY A 94 -8.26 -2.59 3.64
C GLY A 94 -6.92 -2.00 4.08
N ILE A 95 -5.79 -2.59 3.67
CA ILE A 95 -4.44 -2.11 4.02
C ILE A 95 -4.08 -0.95 3.10
N ARG A 96 -3.84 0.22 3.68
CA ARG A 96 -3.46 1.44 2.97
C ARG A 96 -2.04 1.92 3.27
N CYS A 97 -1.37 1.32 4.25
CA CYS A 97 0.02 1.62 4.57
C CYS A 97 0.80 0.33 4.82
N VAL A 98 2.00 0.25 4.28
CA VAL A 98 2.95 -0.83 4.55
C VAL A 98 4.26 -0.21 5.04
N ILE A 99 4.78 -0.67 6.18
CA ILE A 99 6.01 -0.18 6.79
C ILE A 99 7.03 -1.31 6.78
N SER A 100 8.23 -1.04 6.28
CA SER A 100 9.33 -2.02 6.20
C SER A 100 10.67 -1.29 6.14
N THR A 101 11.77 -2.00 6.32
CA THR A 101 13.12 -1.46 6.10
C THR A 101 13.43 -1.29 4.62
N SER A 102 12.94 -2.19 3.76
CA SER A 102 13.10 -2.08 2.31
C SER A 102 11.93 -2.72 1.54
N PHE A 103 11.84 -2.42 0.25
CA PHE A 103 10.80 -2.90 -0.66
C PHE A 103 11.39 -3.28 -2.01
N GLY A 104 10.75 -4.21 -2.69
CA GLY A 104 10.97 -4.39 -4.12
C GLY A 104 10.59 -3.12 -4.91
N ASP A 105 11.47 -2.65 -5.79
CA ASP A 105 11.32 -1.33 -6.45
C ASP A 105 10.03 -1.19 -7.24
N ILE A 106 9.61 -2.23 -7.96
CA ILE A 106 8.38 -2.21 -8.76
C ILE A 106 7.15 -2.16 -7.85
N PHE A 107 7.13 -2.99 -6.79
CA PHE A 107 6.06 -2.98 -5.80
C PHE A 107 5.93 -1.61 -5.13
N TYR A 108 7.06 -1.02 -4.71
CA TYR A 108 7.13 0.31 -4.09
C TYR A 108 6.50 1.38 -4.99
N ASN A 109 6.85 1.38 -6.28
CA ASN A 109 6.28 2.31 -7.24
C ASN A 109 4.78 2.08 -7.48
N ASN A 110 4.35 0.82 -7.59
CA ASN A 110 2.95 0.47 -7.79
C ASN A 110 2.07 0.83 -6.59
N CYS A 111 2.61 0.80 -5.36
CA CYS A 111 1.90 1.28 -4.18
C CYS A 111 1.44 2.72 -4.33
N PHE A 112 2.32 3.64 -4.71
CA PHE A 112 1.97 5.06 -4.89
C PHE A 112 0.91 5.28 -5.97
N LYS A 113 0.99 4.55 -7.09
CA LYS A 113 0.00 4.65 -8.18
C LYS A 113 -1.39 4.20 -7.77
N ASN A 114 -1.48 3.37 -6.73
CA ASN A 114 -2.73 2.80 -6.24
C ASN A 114 -3.20 3.40 -4.90
N GLY A 115 -2.51 4.41 -4.35
CA GLY A 115 -2.93 5.08 -3.12
C GLY A 115 -2.57 4.34 -1.83
N ILE A 116 -1.59 3.43 -1.89
CA ILE A 116 -0.93 2.85 -0.71
C ILE A 116 0.31 3.67 -0.41
N LEU A 117 0.55 3.95 0.86
CA LEU A 117 1.76 4.58 1.36
C LEU A 117 2.77 3.51 1.83
N PRO A 118 3.82 3.18 1.07
CA PRO A 118 4.93 2.38 1.55
C PRO A 118 5.93 3.28 2.28
N ILE A 119 6.22 2.97 3.54
CA ILE A 119 7.14 3.74 4.39
C ILE A 119 8.40 2.92 4.64
N ARG A 120 9.56 3.52 4.36
CA ARG A 120 10.86 2.97 4.75
C ARG A 120 11.29 3.55 6.09
N VAL A 121 11.70 2.67 7.00
CA VAL A 121 12.21 3.04 8.33
C VAL A 121 13.53 2.33 8.60
N THR A 122 14.26 2.77 9.62
CA THR A 122 15.43 2.03 10.11
C THR A 122 15.02 0.73 10.80
N GLN A 123 15.94 -0.21 10.98
CA GLN A 123 15.65 -1.45 11.72
C GLN A 123 15.22 -1.17 13.16
N ASP A 124 15.91 -0.25 13.84
CA ASP A 124 15.57 0.14 15.22
C ASP A 124 14.16 0.71 15.36
N ASP A 125 13.70 1.46 14.36
CA ASP A 125 12.34 2.00 14.35
C ASP A 125 11.32 0.93 13.93
N LEU A 126 11.69 0.02 13.03
CA LEU A 126 10.85 -1.12 12.67
C LEU A 126 10.59 -2.02 13.88
N ASP A 127 11.61 -2.29 14.69
CA ASP A 127 11.49 -3.12 15.90
C ASP A 127 10.52 -2.49 16.91
N LYS A 128 10.61 -1.16 17.14
CA LYS A 128 9.63 -0.42 17.97
C LYS A 128 8.20 -0.52 17.43
N LEU A 129 8.05 -0.40 16.10
CA LEU A 129 6.74 -0.50 15.46
C LEU A 129 6.19 -1.94 15.48
N PHE A 130 7.04 -2.96 15.47
CA PHE A 130 6.63 -4.34 15.73
C PHE A 130 6.12 -4.52 17.15
N ASP A 131 6.83 -3.98 18.15
CA ASP A 131 6.39 -4.03 19.57
C ASP A 131 5.01 -3.36 19.73
N ASP A 132 4.79 -2.23 19.08
CA ASP A 132 3.48 -1.56 19.06
C ASP A 132 2.42 -2.39 18.33
N ALA A 133 2.75 -2.99 17.20
CA ALA A 133 1.83 -3.81 16.39
C ALA A 133 1.46 -5.15 17.09
N GLU A 134 2.28 -5.68 17.98
CA GLU A 134 2.00 -6.90 18.74
C GLU A 134 0.97 -6.73 19.86
N ARG A 135 0.50 -5.49 20.12
CA ARG A 135 -0.51 -5.19 21.17
C ARG A 135 -1.94 -5.61 20.82
N GLY A 136 -2.14 -6.30 19.70
CA GLY A 136 -3.44 -6.82 19.30
C GLY A 136 -4.43 -5.71 18.94
N ALA A 137 -5.60 -5.71 19.55
CA ALA A 137 -6.63 -4.69 19.30
C ALA A 137 -6.20 -3.27 19.69
N ASN A 138 -5.18 -3.12 20.54
CA ASN A 138 -4.62 -1.83 20.95
C ASN A 138 -3.45 -1.37 20.06
N ALA A 139 -3.11 -2.11 19.01
CA ALA A 139 -2.02 -1.82 18.07
C ALA A 139 -2.38 -0.70 17.07
N THR A 140 -3.04 0.36 17.52
CA THR A 140 -3.44 1.46 16.63
C THR A 140 -2.25 2.37 16.37
N LEU A 141 -1.91 2.51 15.09
CA LEU A 141 -0.96 3.51 14.60
C LEU A 141 -1.70 4.65 13.92
N THR A 142 -1.18 5.86 14.10
CA THR A 142 -1.62 7.05 13.35
C THR A 142 -0.49 7.50 12.44
N ILE A 143 -0.73 7.49 11.13
CA ILE A 143 0.22 7.92 10.10
C ILE A 143 -0.24 9.27 9.55
N ASP A 144 0.52 10.33 9.77
CA ASP A 144 0.29 11.68 9.23
C ASP A 144 1.26 11.93 8.08
N LEU A 145 0.74 11.86 6.84
CA LEU A 145 1.58 12.06 5.64
C LEU A 145 2.07 13.50 5.51
N ALA A 146 1.27 14.49 5.93
CA ALA A 146 1.67 15.89 5.83
C ALA A 146 2.87 16.20 6.74
N LYS A 147 2.85 15.67 7.97
CA LYS A 147 3.94 15.81 8.94
C LYS A 147 5.05 14.78 8.77
N GLN A 148 4.78 13.69 8.01
CA GLN A 148 5.69 12.56 7.85
C GLN A 148 6.04 11.90 9.20
N GLU A 149 4.98 11.61 9.99
CA GLU A 149 5.08 11.03 11.32
C GLU A 149 4.21 9.78 11.44
N ILE A 150 4.74 8.77 12.12
CA ILE A 150 4.00 7.60 12.61
C ILE A 150 3.94 7.75 14.12
N ARG A 151 2.74 7.68 14.69
CA ARG A 151 2.54 7.72 16.15
C ARG A 151 2.03 6.37 16.63
N GLY A 152 2.72 5.81 17.61
CA GLY A 152 2.32 4.59 18.30
C GLY A 152 1.22 4.83 19.33
N PRO A 153 0.65 3.75 19.88
CA PRO A 153 -0.45 3.80 20.85
C PRO A 153 -0.07 4.51 22.16
N ASP A 154 1.21 4.48 22.56
CA ASP A 154 1.71 5.12 23.77
C ASP A 154 2.31 6.52 23.50
N GLY A 155 2.09 7.08 22.31
CA GLY A 155 2.59 8.40 21.94
C GLY A 155 4.02 8.42 21.43
N GLY A 156 4.68 7.27 21.31
CA GLY A 156 5.95 7.12 20.59
C GLY A 156 5.82 7.64 19.17
N MET A 157 6.89 8.29 18.64
CA MET A 157 6.87 8.89 17.32
C MET A 157 8.08 8.45 16.51
N VAL A 158 7.81 8.00 15.29
CA VAL A 158 8.81 7.71 14.25
C VAL A 158 8.61 8.66 13.09
N LYS A 159 9.68 9.30 12.62
CA LYS A 159 9.65 10.14 11.40
C LYS A 159 10.06 9.31 10.20
N PHE A 160 9.51 9.65 9.06
CA PHE A 160 9.89 9.03 7.79
C PHE A 160 10.07 10.05 6.69
N GLU A 161 10.83 9.67 5.67
CA GLU A 161 11.04 10.49 4.48
C GLU A 161 10.24 9.93 3.30
N ILE A 162 9.78 10.84 2.45
CA ILE A 162 9.08 10.53 1.21
C ILE A 162 9.46 11.55 0.14
N ASP A 163 9.56 11.09 -1.09
CA ASP A 163 9.76 11.98 -2.23
C ASP A 163 8.64 13.04 -2.32
N PRO A 164 8.96 14.33 -2.48
CA PRO A 164 7.98 15.42 -2.48
C PRO A 164 6.88 15.28 -3.55
N PHE A 165 7.22 14.76 -4.74
CA PHE A 165 6.25 14.55 -5.80
C PHE A 165 5.26 13.42 -5.45
N ARG A 166 5.76 12.31 -4.90
CA ARG A 166 4.91 11.20 -4.42
C ARG A 166 4.00 11.63 -3.28
N LYS A 167 4.53 12.43 -2.35
CA LYS A 167 3.75 13.05 -1.27
C LYS A 167 2.61 13.91 -1.83
N HIS A 168 2.91 14.77 -2.81
CA HIS A 168 1.91 15.60 -3.48
C HIS A 168 0.82 14.75 -4.13
N CYS A 169 1.18 13.71 -4.88
CA CYS A 169 0.22 12.82 -5.52
C CYS A 169 -0.71 12.13 -4.51
N LEU A 170 -0.17 11.58 -3.41
CA LEU A 170 -0.97 10.92 -2.38
C LEU A 170 -1.91 11.90 -1.67
N LEU A 171 -1.40 13.08 -1.25
CA LEU A 171 -2.21 14.09 -0.54
C LEU A 171 -3.39 14.59 -1.40
N ASN A 172 -3.22 14.67 -2.72
CA ASN A 172 -4.24 15.17 -3.64
C ASN A 172 -5.05 14.04 -4.33
N GLY A 173 -4.67 12.77 -4.13
CA GLY A 173 -5.34 11.63 -4.76
C GLY A 173 -5.07 11.51 -6.27
N LEU A 174 -3.90 11.98 -6.73
CA LEU A 174 -3.53 12.01 -8.14
C LEU A 174 -2.87 10.70 -8.56
N ASP A 175 -3.48 10.04 -9.52
CA ASP A 175 -2.87 8.97 -10.31
C ASP A 175 -2.34 9.53 -11.64
N ASP A 176 -1.83 8.66 -12.53
CA ASP A 176 -1.26 9.08 -13.82
C ASP A 176 -2.29 9.86 -14.67
N ILE A 177 -3.58 9.51 -14.58
CA ILE A 177 -4.67 10.23 -15.26
C ILE A 177 -4.94 11.57 -14.58
N GLY A 178 -5.02 11.60 -13.25
CA GLY A 178 -5.21 12.82 -12.47
C GLY A 178 -4.14 13.87 -12.74
N LEU A 179 -2.88 13.45 -12.81
CA LEU A 179 -1.74 14.32 -13.17
C LEU A 179 -1.87 14.89 -14.59
N THR A 180 -2.35 14.09 -15.55
CA THR A 180 -2.62 14.56 -16.91
C THR A 180 -3.75 15.58 -16.93
N LEU A 181 -4.82 15.35 -16.17
CA LEU A 181 -5.97 16.25 -16.09
C LEU A 181 -5.63 17.62 -15.46
N GLU A 182 -4.61 17.72 -14.63
CA GLU A 182 -4.12 19.02 -14.14
C GLU A 182 -3.62 19.92 -15.29
N LYS A 183 -3.25 19.33 -16.44
CA LYS A 183 -2.79 20.03 -17.64
C LYS A 183 -3.88 20.18 -18.72
N SER A 184 -5.15 19.94 -18.38
CA SER A 184 -6.26 19.92 -19.35
C SER A 184 -6.38 21.19 -20.21
N ALA A 185 -6.12 22.37 -19.63
CA ALA A 185 -6.13 23.63 -20.38
C ALA A 185 -5.02 23.68 -21.45
N SER A 186 -3.82 23.21 -21.13
CA SER A 186 -2.69 23.15 -22.08
C SER A 186 -2.95 22.13 -23.19
N ILE A 187 -3.57 20.99 -22.84
CA ILE A 187 -3.96 19.94 -23.77
C ILE A 187 -5.01 20.49 -24.75
N ALA A 188 -6.06 21.13 -24.25
CA ALA A 188 -7.12 21.72 -25.06
C ALA A 188 -6.59 22.82 -26.01
N ALA A 189 -5.65 23.64 -25.53
CA ALA A 189 -5.00 24.67 -26.37
C ALA A 189 -4.16 24.01 -27.49
N PHE A 190 -3.42 22.95 -27.19
CA PHE A 190 -2.66 22.21 -28.19
C PHE A 190 -3.59 21.57 -29.24
N GLU A 191 -4.65 20.89 -28.81
CA GLU A 191 -5.62 20.27 -29.73
C GLU A 191 -6.32 21.29 -30.64
N ALA A 192 -6.65 22.49 -30.14
CA ALA A 192 -7.23 23.55 -30.91
C ALA A 192 -6.25 24.06 -31.99
N ASN A 193 -4.97 24.22 -31.61
CA ASN A 193 -3.94 24.62 -32.56
C ASN A 193 -3.70 23.56 -33.66
N GLU A 194 -3.68 22.27 -33.26
CA GLU A 194 -3.50 21.16 -34.24
C GLU A 194 -4.67 21.07 -35.20
N LYS A 195 -5.92 21.23 -34.77
CA LYS A 195 -7.08 21.27 -35.68
C LYS A 195 -7.01 22.39 -36.71
N THR A 196 -6.35 23.50 -36.37
CA THR A 196 -6.16 24.62 -37.31
C THR A 196 -4.98 24.37 -38.23
N ALA A 197 -3.87 23.88 -37.72
CA ALA A 197 -2.63 23.65 -38.45
C ALA A 197 -2.71 22.39 -39.33
N ARG A 198 -3.44 21.38 -38.92
CA ARG A 198 -3.57 20.07 -39.56
C ARG A 198 -5.01 19.59 -39.59
N PRO A 199 -5.91 20.28 -40.35
CA PRO A 199 -7.35 19.98 -40.35
C PRO A 199 -7.72 18.61 -40.94
N TRP A 200 -6.75 17.88 -41.46
CA TRP A 200 -6.91 16.51 -42.02
C TRP A 200 -6.59 15.40 -40.97
N LEU A 201 -6.12 15.70 -39.78
CA LEU A 201 -5.97 14.77 -38.67
C LEU A 201 -7.22 14.74 -37.80
#